data_27b4c21f0e0f301ad36f1c9af67114b1
#
_entry.id   27b4c21f0e0f301ad36f1c9af67114b1
#
_cell.length_a   1.000
_cell.length_b   1.000
_cell.length_c   1.000
_cell.angle_alpha   90.00
_cell.angle_beta   90.00
_cell.angle_gamma   90.00
#
_symmetry.space_group_name_H-M   'P 1'
#
loop_
_entity.id
_entity.type
_entity.pdbx_description
1 polymer ?
#
loop_
_entity_poly.entity_id
_entity_poly.type
_entity_poly.pdbx_seq_one_letter_code
_entity_poly.pdbx_strand_id
1 'polypeptide(L)'
;GEDLFVYGRGVYDPTKNETLKQQLEDYKLEKGSSSVVYFYRTVCEECIRTSGEVLDLFPETVVVDGVSYPQQIIRINTRSGRNTEILQAFFEMYEVPLEDQMVPIVFTARGYLAGYEAISSGLYTEMEQGAGLGMKYPSEKGIFK
;
A
#
# COMPACT_ATOMS: atom_id res chain seq x y z
N GLY A 1 12.55 -0.25 -14.81
CA GLY A 1 13.41 -0.66 -13.74
C GLY A 1 12.64 -1.20 -12.56
N GLU A 2 13.37 -1.60 -11.58
CA GLU A 2 12.72 -2.22 -10.42
C GLU A 2 11.89 -1.24 -9.62
N ASP A 3 12.08 0.05 -9.84
CA ASP A 3 11.28 1.07 -9.15
C ASP A 3 9.97 1.36 -9.86
N LEU A 4 9.72 0.66 -10.94
CA LEU A 4 8.51 0.86 -11.71
C LEU A 4 7.67 -0.38 -11.54
N PHE A 5 6.48 -0.23 -11.02
CA PHE A 5 5.64 -1.36 -10.65
C PHE A 5 4.32 -1.35 -11.39
N VAL A 6 3.89 -2.57 -11.75
CA VAL A 6 2.53 -2.76 -12.24
C VAL A 6 1.73 -3.32 -11.06
N TYR A 7 0.70 -2.61 -10.67
CA TYR A 7 -0.20 -3.10 -9.65
C TYR A 7 -1.61 -2.99 -10.20
N GLY A 8 -2.56 -3.51 -9.48
CA GLY A 8 -3.88 -3.75 -10.01
C GLY A 8 -4.41 -2.78 -11.04
N ARG A 9 -4.04 -1.51 -10.95
CA ARG A 9 -4.66 -0.49 -11.78
C ARG A 9 -3.69 0.37 -12.55
N GLY A 10 -2.40 0.17 -12.43
CA GLY A 10 -1.50 1.04 -13.15
C GLY A 10 -0.05 0.83 -12.81
N VAL A 11 0.74 1.83 -13.13
CA VAL A 11 2.19 1.77 -12.94
C VAL A 11 2.60 2.96 -12.09
N TYR A 12 3.34 2.67 -11.04
CA TYR A 12 3.88 3.71 -10.18
C TYR A 12 5.32 4.01 -10.58
N ASP A 13 5.62 5.28 -10.82
CA ASP A 13 6.98 5.73 -11.14
C ASP A 13 7.52 6.51 -9.94
N PRO A 14 8.37 5.89 -9.12
CA PRO A 14 8.84 6.52 -7.90
C PRO A 14 9.78 7.70 -8.13
N THR A 15 10.23 7.94 -9.35
CA THR A 15 11.10 9.07 -9.61
C THR A 15 10.32 10.38 -9.69
N LYS A 16 8.99 10.31 -9.64
CA LYS A 16 8.14 11.50 -9.80
C LYS A 16 7.15 11.59 -8.67
N ASN A 17 7.48 12.37 -7.66
CA ASN A 17 6.58 12.54 -6.51
C ASN A 17 5.21 13.07 -6.90
N GLU A 18 5.18 13.96 -7.90
CA GLU A 18 3.90 14.45 -8.39
C GLU A 18 3.09 13.34 -9.02
N THR A 19 3.78 12.38 -9.65
CA THR A 19 3.10 11.22 -10.21
C THR A 19 2.45 10.38 -9.11
N LEU A 20 3.14 10.25 -7.97
CA LEU A 20 2.54 9.52 -6.86
C LEU A 20 1.28 10.22 -6.37
N LYS A 21 1.36 11.53 -6.18
CA LYS A 21 0.18 12.30 -5.77
C LYS A 21 -0.96 12.10 -6.74
N GLN A 22 -0.64 12.21 -8.03
CA GLN A 22 -1.65 12.07 -9.07
C GLN A 22 -2.28 10.70 -9.05
N GLN A 23 -1.46 9.66 -8.89
CA GLN A 23 -1.98 8.30 -8.87
C GLN A 23 -2.87 8.05 -7.67
N LEU A 24 -2.49 8.57 -6.50
CA LEU A 24 -3.32 8.41 -5.32
C LEU A 24 -4.66 9.12 -5.50
N GLU A 25 -4.64 10.27 -6.16
CA GLU A 25 -5.87 10.99 -6.40
C GLU A 25 -6.71 10.36 -7.51
N ASP A 26 -6.05 9.86 -8.55
CA ASP A 26 -6.77 9.23 -9.65
C ASP A 26 -7.49 7.97 -9.20
N TYR A 27 -6.79 7.15 -8.44
CA TYR A 27 -7.42 5.95 -7.89
C TYR A 27 -8.40 6.31 -6.80
N LYS A 28 -8.05 7.31 -6.01
CA LYS A 28 -8.81 7.72 -4.84
C LYS A 28 -9.05 6.55 -3.91
N LEU A 29 -8.20 5.53 -4.05
CA LEU A 29 -8.34 4.31 -3.27
C LEU A 29 -9.79 3.89 -3.28
N GLU A 30 -10.26 3.60 -4.47
CA GLU A 30 -11.67 3.55 -4.82
C GLU A 30 -12.49 2.60 -3.98
N LYS A 31 -13.74 2.99 -3.73
CA LYS A 31 -14.63 2.15 -2.94
C LYS A 31 -15.02 0.88 -3.66
N GLY A 32 -14.94 0.85 -4.97
CA GLY A 32 -15.28 -0.37 -5.73
C GLY A 32 -14.21 -1.41 -5.75
N SER A 33 -13.10 -1.21 -5.01
CA SER A 33 -11.96 -2.11 -5.02
C SER A 33 -11.59 -2.48 -3.60
N SER A 34 -10.61 -3.39 -3.47
CA SER A 34 -9.97 -3.66 -2.21
C SER A 34 -8.59 -3.06 -2.30
N SER A 35 -8.36 -1.96 -1.58
CA SER A 35 -7.19 -1.11 -1.77
C SER A 35 -6.30 -1.10 -0.54
N VAL A 36 -4.99 -1.19 -0.78
CA VAL A 36 -3.99 -1.07 0.28
C VAL A 36 -2.78 -0.32 -0.28
N VAL A 37 -1.97 0.24 0.61
CA VAL A 37 -0.73 0.90 0.23
C VAL A 37 0.42 0.20 0.93
N TYR A 38 1.39 -0.24 0.15
CA TYR A 38 2.52 -1.04 0.62
C TYR A 38 3.81 -0.24 0.47
N PHE A 39 4.51 -0.03 1.58
CA PHE A 39 5.81 0.65 1.57
C PHE A 39 6.93 -0.36 1.78
N TYR A 40 8.02 -0.19 1.03
CA TYR A 40 9.13 -1.12 1.08
C TYR A 40 10.42 -0.42 0.69
N ARG A 41 11.55 -1.13 0.80
CA ARG A 41 12.84 -0.69 0.27
C ARG A 41 13.42 -1.79 -0.61
N THR A 42 14.20 -1.36 -1.60
CA THR A 42 14.74 -2.29 -2.59
C THR A 42 15.72 -3.30 -1.98
N VAL A 43 16.57 -2.85 -1.05
CA VAL A 43 17.59 -3.70 -0.45
C VAL A 43 17.20 -4.18 0.93
N CYS A 44 15.98 -4.57 1.09
CA CYS A 44 15.45 -5.05 2.35
C CYS A 44 15.06 -6.51 2.15
N GLU A 45 15.74 -7.42 2.84
CA GLU A 45 15.50 -8.85 2.66
C GLU A 45 14.06 -9.22 2.98
N GLU A 46 13.55 -8.69 4.05
CA GLU A 46 12.17 -8.94 4.44
C GLU A 46 11.19 -8.37 3.42
N CYS A 47 11.53 -7.23 2.83
CA CYS A 47 10.70 -6.62 1.78
C CYS A 47 10.68 -7.50 0.53
N ILE A 48 11.82 -8.06 0.18
CA ILE A 48 11.91 -8.94 -0.99
C ILE A 48 11.04 -10.17 -0.78
N ARG A 49 11.09 -10.76 0.40
CA ARG A 49 10.25 -11.91 0.72
C ARG A 49 8.77 -11.55 0.65
N THR A 50 8.41 -10.41 1.23
CA THR A 50 7.01 -9.97 1.23
C THR A 50 6.50 -9.77 -0.18
N SER A 51 7.29 -9.11 -1.02
CA SER A 51 6.87 -8.87 -2.39
C SER A 51 6.70 -10.19 -3.16
N GLY A 52 7.69 -11.06 -3.07
CA GLY A 52 7.69 -12.28 -3.88
C GLY A 52 6.77 -13.37 -3.37
N GLU A 53 6.66 -13.51 -2.06
CA GLU A 53 5.89 -14.61 -1.48
C GLU A 53 4.45 -14.26 -1.18
N VAL A 54 4.15 -12.98 -1.03
CA VAL A 54 2.80 -12.56 -0.66
C VAL A 54 2.16 -11.74 -1.75
N LEU A 55 2.77 -10.59 -2.09
CA LEU A 55 2.10 -9.65 -2.98
C LEU A 55 2.02 -10.14 -4.42
N ASP A 56 3.10 -10.72 -4.92
CA ASP A 56 3.13 -11.19 -6.31
C ASP A 56 2.21 -12.37 -6.53
N LEU A 57 1.86 -13.07 -5.47
CA LEU A 57 0.97 -14.23 -5.54
C LEU A 57 -0.46 -13.90 -5.14
N PHE A 58 -0.71 -12.64 -4.80
CA PHE A 58 -2.04 -12.25 -4.36
C PHE A 58 -3.02 -12.32 -5.53
N PRO A 59 -4.24 -12.83 -5.30
CA PRO A 59 -5.22 -12.95 -6.39
C PRO A 59 -5.64 -11.58 -6.91
N GLU A 60 -6.05 -11.53 -8.17
CA GLU A 60 -6.44 -10.28 -8.81
C GLU A 60 -7.71 -9.71 -8.23
N THR A 61 -8.54 -10.55 -7.64
CA THR A 61 -9.79 -10.09 -7.03
C THR A 61 -9.95 -10.72 -5.67
N VAL A 62 -10.70 -10.01 -4.83
CA VAL A 62 -11.10 -10.49 -3.52
C VAL A 62 -12.61 -10.65 -3.56
N VAL A 63 -13.11 -11.82 -3.18
CA VAL A 63 -14.54 -12.11 -3.25
C VAL A 63 -15.12 -12.07 -1.83
N VAL A 64 -16.12 -11.22 -1.64
CA VAL A 64 -16.80 -11.08 -0.36
C VAL A 64 -18.29 -11.13 -0.60
N ASP A 65 -18.95 -12.11 0.01
CA ASP A 65 -20.40 -12.29 -0.11
C ASP A 65 -20.85 -12.35 -1.57
N GLY A 66 -20.05 -13.04 -2.39
CA GLY A 66 -20.39 -13.22 -3.79
C GLY A 66 -20.04 -12.05 -4.70
N VAL A 67 -19.49 -10.97 -4.14
CA VAL A 67 -19.11 -9.81 -4.93
C VAL A 67 -17.60 -9.80 -5.09
N SER A 68 -17.15 -9.63 -6.34
CA SER A 68 -15.71 -9.58 -6.65
C SER A 68 -15.22 -8.15 -6.63
N TYR A 69 -14.16 -7.92 -5.89
CA TYR A 69 -13.52 -6.59 -5.79
C TYR A 69 -12.12 -6.70 -6.36
N PRO A 70 -11.78 -5.91 -7.38
CA PRO A 70 -10.40 -5.95 -7.88
C PRO A 70 -9.43 -5.50 -6.79
N GLN A 71 -8.29 -6.16 -6.70
CA GLN A 71 -7.28 -5.73 -5.75
C GLN A 71 -6.57 -4.51 -6.30
N GLN A 72 -6.19 -3.61 -5.39
CA GLN A 72 -5.45 -2.41 -5.74
C GLN A 72 -4.34 -2.24 -4.71
N ILE A 73 -3.20 -2.88 -4.97
CA ILE A 73 -2.05 -2.79 -4.07
C ILE A 73 -1.09 -1.77 -4.66
N ILE A 74 -1.00 -0.62 -4.02
CA ILE A 74 -0.11 0.46 -4.46
C ILE A 74 1.22 0.27 -3.74
N ARG A 75 2.29 0.05 -4.52
CA ARG A 75 3.61 -0.26 -3.96
C ARG A 75 4.50 0.98 -4.06
N ILE A 76 5.03 1.41 -2.93
CA ILE A 76 5.83 2.64 -2.84
C ILE A 76 7.21 2.32 -2.29
N ASN A 77 8.23 2.61 -3.10
CA ASN A 77 9.63 2.41 -2.71
C ASN A 77 10.12 3.63 -1.96
N THR A 78 10.47 3.46 -0.69
CA THR A 78 10.84 4.60 0.15
C THR A 78 12.21 5.18 -0.19
N ARG A 79 12.98 4.52 -1.06
CA ARG A 79 14.26 5.07 -1.49
C ARG A 79 14.13 6.24 -2.45
N SER A 80 12.97 6.41 -3.05
CA SER A 80 12.80 7.36 -4.15
C SER A 80 12.16 8.64 -3.68
N GLY A 81 12.74 9.77 -4.09
CA GLY A 81 12.15 11.08 -3.92
C GLY A 81 11.73 11.36 -2.48
N ARG A 82 10.50 11.82 -2.35
CA ARG A 82 9.95 12.23 -1.06
C ARG A 82 9.12 11.11 -0.42
N ASN A 83 9.32 9.87 -0.84
CA ASN A 83 8.45 8.79 -0.38
C ASN A 83 8.61 8.49 1.10
N THR A 84 9.79 8.80 1.69
CA THR A 84 9.96 8.66 3.14
C THR A 84 9.04 9.63 3.87
N GLU A 85 8.88 10.84 3.35
CA GLU A 85 7.97 11.81 3.96
C GLU A 85 6.52 11.32 3.89
N ILE A 86 6.18 10.68 2.78
CA ILE A 86 4.83 10.15 2.62
C ILE A 86 4.59 9.03 3.61
N LEU A 87 5.60 8.17 3.80
CA LEU A 87 5.50 7.11 4.79
C LEU A 87 5.31 7.68 6.20
N GLN A 88 6.07 8.74 6.53
CA GLN A 88 5.91 9.37 7.83
C GLN A 88 4.51 9.92 8.02
N ALA A 89 3.94 10.49 6.97
CA ALA A 89 2.56 10.99 7.05
C ALA A 89 1.56 9.87 7.29
N PHE A 90 1.80 8.70 6.70
CA PHE A 90 0.96 7.54 6.97
C PHE A 90 1.12 7.06 8.41
N PHE A 91 2.35 7.04 8.93
CA PHE A 91 2.57 6.67 10.32
C PHE A 91 1.76 7.58 11.25
N GLU A 92 1.76 8.88 10.97
CA GLU A 92 1.00 9.81 11.81
C GLU A 92 -0.49 9.60 11.69
N MET A 93 -0.96 9.48 10.45
CA MET A 93 -2.40 9.36 10.23
C MET A 93 -2.97 8.10 10.85
N TYR A 94 -2.22 7.01 10.80
CA TYR A 94 -2.68 5.73 11.34
C TYR A 94 -2.22 5.51 12.78
N GLU A 95 -1.53 6.51 13.38
CA GLU A 95 -1.08 6.46 14.76
C GLU A 95 -0.28 5.19 15.03
N VAL A 96 0.66 4.91 14.14
CA VAL A 96 1.49 3.72 14.25
C VAL A 96 2.49 3.91 15.38
N PRO A 97 2.54 3.00 16.36
CA PRO A 97 3.52 3.15 17.45
C PRO A 97 4.94 2.97 16.92
N LEU A 98 5.89 3.54 17.64
CA LEU A 98 7.27 3.59 17.18
C LEU A 98 7.84 2.22 16.87
N GLU A 99 7.49 1.22 17.66
CA GLU A 99 8.03 -0.13 17.46
C GLU A 99 7.52 -0.76 16.16
N ASP A 100 6.44 -0.25 15.57
CA ASP A 100 5.91 -0.77 14.33
C ASP A 100 6.22 0.12 13.13
N GLN A 101 6.98 1.21 13.34
CA GLN A 101 7.35 2.10 12.24
C GLN A 101 8.52 1.52 11.48
N MET A 102 8.20 0.69 10.51
CA MET A 102 9.20 -0.07 9.75
C MET A 102 8.73 -0.29 8.32
N VAL A 103 9.59 -0.88 7.51
CA VAL A 103 9.21 -1.47 6.22
C VAL A 103 9.66 -2.93 6.26
N PRO A 104 8.92 -3.83 5.61
CA PRO A 104 7.70 -3.64 4.82
C PRO A 104 6.50 -3.37 5.73
N ILE A 105 5.61 -2.51 5.27
CA ILE A 105 4.39 -2.22 6.01
C ILE A 105 3.27 -1.97 5.01
N VAL A 106 2.07 -2.45 5.33
CA VAL A 106 0.88 -2.27 4.50
C VAL A 106 -0.15 -1.48 5.29
N PHE A 107 -0.69 -0.45 4.67
CA PHE A 107 -1.79 0.32 5.24
C PHE A 107 -3.08 -0.10 4.55
N THR A 108 -4.10 -0.38 5.34
CA THR A 108 -5.36 -0.92 4.86
C THR A 108 -6.50 0.02 5.23
N ALA A 109 -7.70 -0.31 4.80
CA ALA A 109 -8.87 0.51 5.13
C ALA A 109 -9.10 0.57 6.64
N ARG A 110 -8.66 -0.43 7.38
CA ARG A 110 -8.95 -0.55 8.81
C ARG A 110 -7.75 -0.33 9.71
N GLY A 111 -6.55 -0.37 9.16
CA GLY A 111 -5.36 -0.24 9.98
C GLY A 111 -4.09 -0.52 9.19
N TYR A 112 -3.17 -1.26 9.79
CA TYR A 112 -1.91 -1.54 9.13
C TYR A 112 -1.38 -2.93 9.53
N LEU A 113 -0.46 -3.44 8.71
CA LEU A 113 0.23 -4.70 8.98
C LEU A 113 1.72 -4.43 8.83
N ALA A 114 2.47 -4.53 9.91
CA ALA A 114 3.90 -4.19 9.91
C ALA A 114 4.75 -5.46 9.94
N GLY A 115 5.64 -5.59 8.96
CA GLY A 115 6.57 -6.70 8.88
C GLY A 115 6.03 -7.89 8.09
N TYR A 116 6.95 -8.74 7.67
CA TYR A 116 6.61 -9.89 6.84
C TYR A 116 5.57 -10.81 7.50
N GLU A 117 5.76 -11.11 8.78
CA GLU A 117 4.87 -12.05 9.46
C GLU A 117 3.44 -11.54 9.50
N ALA A 118 3.27 -10.26 9.85
CA ALA A 118 1.94 -9.69 9.92
C ALA A 118 1.29 -9.63 8.54
N ILE A 119 2.06 -9.24 7.53
CA ILE A 119 1.54 -9.13 6.17
C ILE A 119 1.18 -10.50 5.63
N SER A 120 2.08 -11.45 5.81
CA SER A 120 1.90 -12.81 5.30
C SER A 120 0.64 -13.46 5.89
N SER A 121 0.40 -13.27 7.17
CA SER A 121 -0.72 -13.95 7.83
C SER A 121 -2.00 -13.13 7.81
N GLY A 122 -1.95 -11.83 7.54
CA GLY A 122 -3.12 -10.98 7.68
C GLY A 122 -3.62 -10.27 6.44
N LEU A 123 -2.84 -10.24 5.37
CA LEU A 123 -3.19 -9.39 4.23
C LEU A 123 -4.53 -9.77 3.59
N TYR A 124 -4.75 -11.05 3.35
CA TYR A 124 -5.98 -11.46 2.70
C TYR A 124 -7.21 -11.07 3.52
N THR A 125 -7.14 -11.32 4.81
CA THR A 125 -8.25 -10.97 5.71
C THR A 125 -8.50 -9.48 5.70
N GLU A 126 -7.43 -8.67 5.75
CA GLU A 126 -7.60 -7.22 5.73
C GLU A 126 -8.19 -6.74 4.41
N MET A 127 -7.80 -7.36 3.32
CA MET A 127 -8.36 -6.96 2.02
C MET A 127 -9.80 -7.41 1.87
N GLU A 128 -10.17 -8.53 2.47
CA GLU A 128 -11.59 -8.92 2.51
C GLU A 128 -12.40 -7.94 3.35
N GLN A 129 -11.91 -7.63 4.54
CA GLN A 129 -12.63 -6.77 5.45
C GLN A 129 -12.70 -5.33 4.95
N GLY A 130 -11.70 -4.92 4.18
CA GLY A 130 -11.65 -3.56 3.64
C GLY A 130 -12.25 -3.41 2.27
N ALA A 131 -12.75 -4.50 1.67
CA ALA A 131 -13.28 -4.44 0.32
C ALA A 131 -14.46 -3.48 0.24
N GLY A 132 -14.39 -2.56 -0.71
CA GLY A 132 -15.47 -1.61 -0.92
C GLY A 132 -15.51 -0.46 0.05
N LEU A 133 -14.61 -0.42 1.04
CA LEU A 133 -14.64 0.65 2.03
C LEU A 133 -13.86 1.90 1.61
N GLY A 134 -12.95 1.75 0.65
CA GLY A 134 -11.99 2.80 0.38
C GLY A 134 -11.04 2.91 1.56
N MET A 135 -10.11 3.85 1.50
CA MET A 135 -9.24 4.07 2.64
C MET A 135 -8.80 5.52 2.67
N LYS A 136 -8.38 5.96 3.83
CA LYS A 136 -7.86 7.31 3.97
C LYS A 136 -6.39 7.35 3.63
N TYR A 137 -5.94 8.50 3.18
CA TYR A 137 -4.53 8.73 2.92
C TYR A 137 -4.23 10.19 3.25
N PRO A 138 -2.95 10.54 3.42
CA PRO A 138 -2.59 11.82 4.04
C PRO A 138 -2.52 13.00 3.09
N SER A 139 -3.29 13.02 2.02
CA SER A 139 -3.22 14.11 1.05
C SER A 139 -3.55 15.46 1.67
N GLU A 140 -4.32 15.48 2.73
CA GLU A 140 -4.73 16.71 3.37
C GLU A 140 -3.75 17.20 4.42
N LYS A 141 -2.68 16.47 4.65
CA LYS A 141 -1.71 16.82 5.68
C LYS A 141 -0.57 17.68 5.16
N GLY A 142 -0.67 18.14 3.93
CA GLY A 142 0.34 19.03 3.39
C GLY A 142 1.36 18.36 2.51
N ILE A 143 1.55 17.07 2.60
CA ILE A 143 2.53 16.36 1.79
C ILE A 143 2.20 16.47 0.31
N PHE A 144 0.93 16.42 -0.01
CA PHE A 144 0.46 16.44 -1.39
C PHE A 144 -0.09 17.79 -1.83
N LYS A 145 0.15 18.80 -1.06
CA LYS A 145 -0.32 20.13 -1.46
C LYS A 145 0.54 20.74 -2.53
#